data_afa9d69d5b9f21a0769ca9c454c7b357
#
_entry.id   afa9d69d5b9f21a0769ca9c454c7b357
#
_cell.length_a   1.000
_cell.length_b   1.000
_cell.length_c   1.000
_cell.angle_alpha   90.00
_cell.angle_beta   90.00
_cell.angle_gamma   90.00
#
_symmetry.space_group_name_H-M   'P 1'
#
loop_
_entity.id
_entity.type
_entity.pdbx_description
1 polymer ?
#
loop_
_entity_poly.entity_id
_entity_poly.type
_entity_poly.pdbx_seq_one_letter_code
_entity_poly.pdbx_strand_id
1 'polypeptide(L)'
;MNQTLAAATLAAALALGNGPAWAADSVQDPIERGRYLVRIGGCNDCHTAGYLETAGRSPEADWLTGSAVGFQGPWGTTYPANLRIALANYSEAQWIARARSEMRPPMPWFNLAAMTDDDLKAMYRYVRSLGARGTPAPDYAAPGQAVNTPYFVFVPQNLPPKTAGR
;
A
#
# COMPACT_ATOMS: atom_id res chain seq x y z
N MET A 1 2.42 88.91 19.67
CA MET A 1 3.36 87.72 19.76
C MET A 1 2.55 86.55 20.03
N ASN A 2 2.09 85.80 19.01
CA ASN A 2 1.26 84.62 19.12
C ASN A 2 2.11 83.44 18.66
N GLN A 3 2.34 82.50 19.60
CA GLN A 3 2.95 81.21 19.30
C GLN A 3 1.83 80.18 19.10
N THR A 4 1.68 79.67 17.91
CA THR A 4 0.81 78.54 17.56
C THR A 4 1.57 77.28 17.76
N LEU A 5 1.12 76.48 18.74
CA LEU A 5 1.59 75.11 18.98
C LEU A 5 0.95 74.17 17.96
N ALA A 6 1.77 73.56 17.09
CA ALA A 6 1.36 72.51 16.15
C ALA A 6 1.39 71.17 16.90
N ALA A 7 0.24 70.53 17.04
CA ALA A 7 0.14 69.18 17.58
C ALA A 7 0.40 68.16 16.48
N ALA A 8 1.49 67.38 16.58
CA ALA A 8 1.80 66.26 15.69
C ALA A 8 1.06 65.03 16.19
N THR A 9 0.07 64.61 15.43
CA THR A 9 -0.61 63.30 15.61
C THR A 9 0.19 62.15 15.02
N LEU A 10 0.71 61.32 15.87
CA LEU A 10 1.41 60.08 15.50
C LEU A 10 0.40 59.01 15.14
N ALA A 11 0.21 58.69 13.89
CA ALA A 11 -0.60 57.56 13.41
C ALA A 11 0.20 56.28 13.55
N ALA A 12 -0.12 55.45 14.53
CA ALA A 12 0.44 54.10 14.65
C ALA A 12 -0.22 53.15 13.61
N ALA A 13 0.51 52.80 12.58
CA ALA A 13 0.08 51.77 11.63
C ALA A 13 0.19 50.38 12.32
N LEU A 14 -0.92 49.76 12.62
CA LEU A 14 -0.99 48.33 12.99
C LEU A 14 -0.69 47.51 11.74
N ALA A 15 0.53 47.02 11.64
CA ALA A 15 0.89 45.97 10.69
C ALA A 15 0.25 44.68 11.16
N LEU A 16 -0.92 44.33 10.61
CA LEU A 16 -1.51 43.00 10.74
C LEU A 16 -0.55 42.03 10.03
N GLY A 17 0.26 41.33 10.83
CA GLY A 17 1.15 40.30 10.34
C GLY A 17 0.33 39.18 9.70
N ASN A 18 0.36 39.10 8.36
CA ASN A 18 0.05 37.85 7.65
C ASN A 18 1.16 36.86 7.99
N GLY A 19 1.01 36.14 9.11
CA GLY A 19 1.79 34.94 9.34
C GLY A 19 1.60 33.99 8.17
N PRO A 20 2.61 33.17 7.81
CA PRO A 20 2.43 32.16 6.77
C PRO A 20 1.23 31.30 7.19
N ALA A 21 0.16 31.34 6.39
CA ALA A 21 -0.91 30.38 6.52
C ALA A 21 -0.24 29.02 6.22
N TRP A 22 0.01 28.27 7.29
CA TRP A 22 0.34 26.84 7.15
C TRP A 22 -0.81 26.27 6.34
N ALA A 23 -0.51 25.82 5.12
CA ALA A 23 -1.51 25.23 4.25
C ALA A 23 -2.24 24.18 5.09
N ALA A 24 -3.54 24.40 5.32
CA ALA A 24 -4.39 23.38 5.91
C ALA A 24 -4.12 22.12 5.11
N ASP A 25 -3.76 21.02 5.79
CA ASP A 25 -3.57 19.72 5.17
C ASP A 25 -4.75 19.53 4.22
N SER A 26 -4.47 19.64 2.92
CA SER A 26 -5.48 19.33 1.92
C SER A 26 -5.86 17.88 2.20
N VAL A 27 -7.11 17.65 2.59
CA VAL A 27 -7.64 16.30 2.80
C VAL A 27 -7.37 15.57 1.49
N GLN A 28 -6.30 14.77 1.49
CA GLN A 28 -5.87 14.04 0.31
C GLN A 28 -7.01 13.10 -0.09
N ASP A 29 -7.42 13.14 -1.38
CA ASP A 29 -8.44 12.22 -1.87
C ASP A 29 -8.11 10.79 -1.42
N PRO A 30 -9.01 10.12 -0.71
CA PRO A 30 -8.76 8.75 -0.23
C PRO A 30 -8.39 7.77 -1.35
N ILE A 31 -8.86 7.99 -2.57
CA ILE A 31 -8.53 7.17 -3.75
C ILE A 31 -7.04 7.40 -4.11
N GLU A 32 -6.61 8.66 -4.23
CA GLU A 32 -5.21 8.99 -4.53
C GLU A 32 -4.27 8.56 -3.41
N ARG A 33 -4.68 8.69 -2.15
CA ARG A 33 -3.92 8.16 -1.01
C ARG A 33 -3.77 6.64 -1.12
N GLY A 34 -4.85 5.92 -1.41
CA GLY A 34 -4.83 4.47 -1.57
C GLY A 34 -3.96 4.03 -2.75
N ARG A 35 -4.04 4.74 -3.88
CA ARG A 35 -3.19 4.52 -5.05
C ARG A 35 -1.70 4.66 -4.71
N TYR A 36 -1.35 5.73 -4.01
CA TYR A 36 0.01 5.97 -3.54
C TYR A 36 0.49 4.83 -2.63
N LEU A 37 -0.29 4.44 -1.63
CA LEU A 37 0.05 3.38 -0.69
C LEU A 37 0.24 2.02 -1.37
N VAL A 38 -0.63 1.65 -2.30
CA VAL A 38 -0.51 0.43 -3.11
C VAL A 38 0.82 0.42 -3.88
N ARG A 39 1.21 1.57 -4.44
CA ARG A 39 2.43 1.70 -5.21
C ARG A 39 3.68 1.61 -4.32
N ILE A 40 3.76 2.43 -3.25
CA ILE A 40 4.97 2.45 -2.40
C ILE A 40 5.07 1.25 -1.46
N GLY A 41 3.94 0.63 -1.12
CA GLY A 41 3.87 -0.60 -0.34
C GLY A 41 4.27 -1.85 -1.12
N GLY A 42 4.62 -1.73 -2.41
CA GLY A 42 5.06 -2.83 -3.26
C GLY A 42 3.96 -3.87 -3.57
N CYS A 43 2.68 -3.50 -3.44
CA CYS A 43 1.58 -4.46 -3.68
C CYS A 43 1.61 -4.99 -5.11
N ASN A 44 1.94 -4.11 -6.07
CA ASN A 44 2.01 -4.48 -7.47
C ASN A 44 3.16 -5.44 -7.79
N ASP A 45 4.24 -5.44 -7.02
CA ASP A 45 5.43 -6.26 -7.28
C ASP A 45 5.09 -7.75 -7.39
N CYS A 46 4.10 -8.19 -6.61
CA CYS A 46 3.59 -9.55 -6.63
C CYS A 46 2.18 -9.63 -7.23
N HIS A 47 1.28 -8.70 -6.90
CA HIS A 47 -0.14 -8.78 -7.26
C HIS A 47 -0.49 -8.24 -8.66
N THR A 48 0.52 -7.84 -9.46
CA THR A 48 0.35 -7.43 -10.85
C THR A 48 1.35 -8.19 -11.72
N ALA A 49 0.84 -9.06 -12.58
CA ALA A 49 1.70 -9.84 -13.47
C ALA A 49 2.57 -8.92 -14.36
N GLY A 50 3.88 -9.21 -14.45
CA GLY A 50 4.81 -8.46 -15.29
C GLY A 50 5.20 -7.06 -14.76
N TYR A 51 4.83 -6.70 -13.53
CA TYR A 51 5.09 -5.36 -12.98
C TYR A 51 6.59 -5.09 -12.79
N LEU A 52 7.33 -6.06 -12.25
CA LEU A 52 8.78 -5.95 -12.04
C LEU A 52 9.53 -5.93 -13.38
N GLU A 53 9.14 -6.77 -14.32
CA GLU A 53 9.74 -6.86 -15.65
C GLU A 53 9.57 -5.57 -16.44
N THR A 54 8.48 -4.86 -16.21
CA THR A 54 8.24 -3.54 -16.83
C THR A 54 8.83 -2.39 -16.01
N ALA A 55 9.53 -2.67 -14.91
CA ALA A 55 10.02 -1.65 -13.97
C ALA A 55 8.91 -0.67 -13.53
N GLY A 56 7.76 -1.22 -13.16
CA GLY A 56 6.61 -0.45 -12.67
C GLY A 56 5.80 0.29 -13.74
N ARG A 57 6.04 0.03 -15.03
CA ARG A 57 5.34 0.70 -16.16
C ARG A 57 4.09 -0.03 -16.65
N SER A 58 3.67 -1.09 -15.96
CA SER A 58 2.40 -1.75 -16.29
C SER A 58 1.23 -0.76 -16.20
N PRO A 59 0.30 -0.77 -17.16
CA PRO A 59 -0.88 0.08 -17.13
C PRO A 59 -1.66 -0.11 -15.83
N GLU A 60 -2.14 0.96 -15.23
CA GLU A 60 -2.93 0.91 -13.98
C GLU A 60 -4.21 0.06 -14.12
N ALA A 61 -4.75 0.00 -15.32
CA ALA A 61 -5.88 -0.87 -15.64
C ALA A 61 -5.58 -2.36 -15.36
N ASP A 62 -4.32 -2.78 -15.36
CA ASP A 62 -3.89 -4.17 -15.13
C ASP A 62 -3.41 -4.41 -13.69
N TRP A 63 -3.34 -3.37 -12.86
CA TRP A 63 -2.86 -3.48 -11.48
C TRP A 63 -3.74 -4.40 -10.63
N LEU A 64 -3.10 -5.11 -9.72
CA LEU A 64 -3.71 -5.89 -8.64
C LEU A 64 -4.63 -7.02 -9.12
N THR A 65 -4.44 -7.48 -10.37
CA THR A 65 -5.20 -8.60 -10.96
C THR A 65 -4.65 -9.98 -10.57
N GLY A 66 -3.61 -10.02 -9.72
CA GLY A 66 -2.96 -11.25 -9.29
C GLY A 66 -1.92 -11.77 -10.25
N SER A 67 -1.34 -12.92 -9.92
CA SER A 67 -0.36 -13.60 -10.75
C SER A 67 -0.53 -15.11 -10.69
N ALA A 68 -0.32 -15.78 -11.83
CA ALA A 68 -0.22 -17.25 -11.89
C ALA A 68 1.21 -17.76 -11.62
N VAL A 69 2.17 -16.87 -11.39
CA VAL A 69 3.51 -17.25 -10.94
C VAL A 69 3.50 -17.46 -9.44
N GLY A 70 3.81 -18.68 -9.00
CA GLY A 70 3.81 -19.06 -7.59
C GLY A 70 5.11 -18.70 -6.87
N PHE A 71 5.06 -18.74 -5.55
CA PHE A 71 6.20 -18.62 -4.64
C PHE A 71 6.28 -19.88 -3.78
N GLN A 72 7.25 -20.74 -4.08
CA GLN A 72 7.42 -22.03 -3.42
C GLN A 72 8.50 -21.97 -2.35
N GLY A 73 8.19 -22.50 -1.19
CA GLY A 73 9.11 -22.61 -0.06
C GLY A 73 8.69 -23.74 0.89
N PRO A 74 9.26 -23.79 2.12
CA PRO A 74 8.86 -24.79 3.12
C PRO A 74 7.36 -24.76 3.46
N TRP A 75 6.70 -23.66 3.16
CA TRP A 75 5.25 -23.48 3.36
C TRP A 75 4.37 -24.03 2.24
N GLY A 76 4.93 -24.60 1.18
CA GLY A 76 4.23 -24.97 -0.05
C GLY A 76 4.37 -23.92 -1.15
N THR A 77 3.39 -23.88 -2.06
CA THR A 77 3.35 -22.87 -3.14
C THR A 77 2.17 -21.93 -2.93
N THR A 78 2.46 -20.65 -2.78
CA THR A 78 1.46 -19.58 -2.64
C THR A 78 1.42 -18.74 -3.92
N TYR A 79 0.27 -18.14 -4.21
CA TYR A 79 0.06 -17.28 -5.37
C TYR A 79 -0.45 -15.91 -4.93
N PRO A 80 0.04 -14.82 -5.56
CA PRO A 80 -0.48 -13.49 -5.31
C PRO A 80 -1.93 -13.39 -5.77
N ALA A 81 -2.83 -13.19 -4.82
CA ALA A 81 -4.26 -13.13 -5.09
C ALA A 81 -4.61 -11.97 -6.03
N ASN A 82 -5.67 -12.13 -6.82
CA ASN A 82 -6.35 -11.02 -7.48
C ASN A 82 -7.06 -10.18 -6.44
N LEU A 83 -6.45 -9.05 -6.05
CA LEU A 83 -6.98 -8.18 -4.99
C LEU A 83 -8.27 -7.48 -5.42
N ARG A 84 -8.45 -7.24 -6.73
CA ARG A 84 -9.68 -6.61 -7.26
C ARG A 84 -10.91 -7.50 -7.08
N ILE A 85 -10.75 -8.81 -7.24
CA ILE A 85 -11.80 -9.79 -6.97
C ILE A 85 -11.94 -10.02 -5.46
N ALA A 86 -10.82 -10.19 -4.75
CA ALA A 86 -10.84 -10.46 -3.31
C ALA A 86 -11.54 -9.33 -2.53
N LEU A 87 -11.16 -8.06 -2.77
CA LEU A 87 -11.74 -6.92 -2.07
C LEU A 87 -13.17 -6.59 -2.54
N ALA A 88 -13.58 -7.05 -3.72
CA ALA A 88 -14.98 -6.95 -4.13
C ALA A 88 -15.92 -7.73 -3.21
N ASN A 89 -15.42 -8.80 -2.58
CA ASN A 89 -16.19 -9.67 -1.70
C ASN A 89 -16.06 -9.30 -0.21
N TYR A 90 -15.27 -8.27 0.14
CA TYR A 90 -15.11 -7.79 1.52
C TYR A 90 -15.83 -6.48 1.73
N SER A 91 -16.41 -6.28 2.91
CA SER A 91 -16.68 -4.96 3.43
C SER A 91 -15.37 -4.28 3.87
N GLU A 92 -15.39 -2.95 4.05
CA GLU A 92 -14.21 -2.22 4.55
C GLU A 92 -13.71 -2.77 5.90
N ALA A 93 -14.64 -3.11 6.82
CA ALA A 93 -14.28 -3.70 8.11
C ALA A 93 -13.67 -5.11 7.97
N GLN A 94 -14.20 -5.93 7.08
CA GLN A 94 -13.63 -7.26 6.81
C GLN A 94 -12.23 -7.16 6.17
N TRP A 95 -12.02 -6.18 5.29
CA TRP A 95 -10.69 -5.90 4.76
C TRP A 95 -9.71 -5.53 5.85
N ILE A 96 -10.05 -4.60 6.76
CA ILE A 96 -9.18 -4.21 7.89
C ILE A 96 -8.86 -5.43 8.75
N ALA A 97 -9.85 -6.24 9.11
CA ALA A 97 -9.64 -7.48 9.87
C ALA A 97 -8.70 -8.45 9.13
N ARG A 98 -8.86 -8.60 7.81
CA ARG A 98 -7.98 -9.43 6.99
C ARG A 98 -6.55 -8.88 6.93
N ALA A 99 -6.39 -7.57 6.80
CA ALA A 99 -5.07 -6.90 6.77
C ALA A 99 -4.31 -7.06 8.11
N ARG A 100 -5.02 -7.21 9.23
CA ARG A 100 -4.44 -7.45 10.56
C ARG A 100 -4.11 -8.92 10.82
N SER A 101 -4.55 -9.84 9.98
CA SER A 101 -4.34 -11.28 10.18
C SER A 101 -3.07 -11.78 9.49
N GLU A 102 -2.49 -12.84 10.04
CA GLU A 102 -1.35 -13.52 9.43
C GLU A 102 -1.68 -14.07 8.04
N MET A 103 -0.71 -13.99 7.13
CA MET A 103 -0.81 -14.51 5.76
C MET A 103 0.38 -15.42 5.46
N ARG A 104 0.22 -16.33 4.50
CA ARG A 104 1.29 -17.23 4.09
C ARG A 104 2.45 -16.46 3.45
N PRO A 105 3.68 -16.93 3.68
CA PRO A 105 4.85 -16.38 2.99
C PRO A 105 4.71 -16.49 1.45
N PRO A 106 5.36 -15.60 0.69
CA PRO A 106 6.25 -14.53 1.15
C PRO A 106 5.53 -13.21 1.43
N MET A 107 4.20 -13.19 1.50
CA MET A 107 3.45 -11.96 1.75
C MET A 107 3.92 -11.27 3.06
N PRO A 108 4.45 -10.03 3.01
CA PRO A 108 4.89 -9.31 4.20
C PRO A 108 3.69 -8.68 4.92
N TRP A 109 2.77 -9.53 5.40
CA TRP A 109 1.52 -9.14 6.04
C TRP A 109 1.70 -8.22 7.24
N PHE A 110 2.85 -8.33 7.93
CA PHE A 110 3.19 -7.48 9.07
C PHE A 110 3.30 -5.99 8.67
N ASN A 111 3.65 -5.67 7.43
CA ASN A 111 3.64 -4.30 6.93
C ASN A 111 2.20 -3.78 6.80
N LEU A 112 1.28 -4.60 6.28
CA LEU A 112 -0.15 -4.26 6.26
C LEU A 112 -0.70 -4.10 7.69
N ALA A 113 -0.35 -5.03 8.58
CA ALA A 113 -0.79 -4.98 9.97
C ALA A 113 -0.29 -3.74 10.73
N ALA A 114 0.83 -3.14 10.30
CA ALA A 114 1.38 -1.92 10.89
C ALA A 114 0.74 -0.62 10.34
N MET A 115 -0.02 -0.67 9.25
CA MET A 115 -0.67 0.51 8.68
C MET A 115 -1.79 1.03 9.57
N THR A 116 -2.08 2.32 9.50
CA THR A 116 -3.25 2.91 10.17
C THR A 116 -4.55 2.39 9.52
N ASP A 117 -5.65 2.45 10.26
CA ASP A 117 -6.95 2.08 9.70
C ASP A 117 -7.35 3.00 8.53
N ASP A 118 -6.99 4.28 8.59
CA ASP A 118 -7.29 5.22 7.51
C ASP A 118 -6.51 4.92 6.24
N ASP A 119 -5.25 4.49 6.35
CA ASP A 119 -4.47 4.00 5.22
C ASP A 119 -5.07 2.71 4.63
N LEU A 120 -5.45 1.78 5.47
CA LEU A 120 -6.11 0.54 5.01
C LEU A 120 -7.46 0.81 4.33
N LYS A 121 -8.25 1.77 4.84
CA LYS A 121 -9.50 2.23 4.21
C LYS A 121 -9.22 2.90 2.86
N ALA A 122 -8.19 3.74 2.79
CA ALA A 122 -7.80 4.38 1.53
C ALA A 122 -7.40 3.34 0.47
N MET A 123 -6.59 2.34 0.84
CA MET A 123 -6.24 1.24 -0.04
C MET A 123 -7.48 0.44 -0.50
N TYR A 124 -8.40 0.13 0.42
CA TYR A 124 -9.65 -0.56 0.08
C TYR A 124 -10.44 0.23 -0.96
N ARG A 125 -10.67 1.53 -0.73
CA ARG A 125 -11.42 2.40 -1.64
C ARG A 125 -10.78 2.49 -3.00
N TYR A 126 -9.45 2.64 -3.06
CA TYR A 126 -8.72 2.64 -4.31
C TYR A 126 -8.88 1.32 -5.07
N VAL A 127 -8.63 0.17 -4.44
CA VAL A 127 -8.78 -1.14 -5.12
C VAL A 127 -10.22 -1.35 -5.59
N ARG A 128 -11.21 -0.93 -4.80
CA ARG A 128 -12.63 -0.98 -5.20
C ARG A 128 -12.95 -0.07 -6.38
N SER A 129 -12.31 1.10 -6.47
CA SER A 129 -12.51 2.04 -7.58
C SER A 129 -11.99 1.49 -8.91
N LEU A 130 -10.98 0.62 -8.89
CA LEU A 130 -10.49 -0.07 -10.09
C LEU A 130 -11.51 -1.07 -10.68
N GLY A 131 -12.49 -1.52 -9.88
CA GLY A 131 -13.48 -2.52 -10.26
C GLY A 131 -12.90 -3.93 -10.39
N ALA A 132 -13.76 -4.95 -10.40
CA ALA A 132 -13.35 -6.34 -10.59
C ALA A 132 -12.83 -6.57 -12.02
N ARG A 133 -11.71 -7.30 -12.16
CA ARG A 133 -11.10 -7.65 -13.45
C ARG A 133 -10.26 -8.91 -13.33
N GLY A 134 -10.15 -9.68 -14.42
CA GLY A 134 -9.34 -10.89 -14.49
C GLY A 134 -10.01 -12.09 -13.83
N THR A 135 -9.21 -13.10 -13.52
CA THR A 135 -9.63 -14.35 -12.90
C THR A 135 -8.97 -14.52 -11.52
N PRO A 136 -9.50 -15.36 -10.63
CA PRO A 136 -8.78 -15.71 -9.40
C PRO A 136 -7.39 -16.27 -9.71
N ALA A 137 -6.43 -16.00 -8.83
CA ALA A 137 -5.13 -16.66 -8.87
C ALA A 137 -5.29 -18.16 -8.57
N PRO A 138 -4.32 -19.01 -8.96
CA PRO A 138 -4.35 -20.43 -8.60
C PRO A 138 -4.43 -20.63 -7.08
N ASP A 139 -5.01 -21.77 -6.69
CA ASP A 139 -5.10 -22.15 -5.29
C ASP A 139 -3.74 -22.49 -4.69
N TYR A 140 -3.65 -22.31 -3.37
CA TYR A 140 -2.48 -22.74 -2.61
C TYR A 140 -2.24 -24.24 -2.74
N ALA A 141 -0.98 -24.63 -3.00
CA ALA A 141 -0.53 -26.01 -2.98
C ALA A 141 0.31 -26.30 -1.72
N ALA A 142 -0.02 -27.36 -1.01
CA ALA A 142 0.70 -27.77 0.20
C ALA A 142 2.14 -28.21 -0.10
N PRO A 143 3.05 -28.22 0.91
CA PRO A 143 4.41 -28.73 0.73
C PRO A 143 4.42 -30.13 0.10
N GLY A 144 5.25 -30.30 -0.94
CA GLY A 144 5.33 -31.57 -1.68
C GLY A 144 4.27 -31.76 -2.76
N GLN A 145 3.26 -30.93 -2.85
CA GLN A 145 2.28 -30.97 -3.92
C GLN A 145 2.85 -30.36 -5.19
N ALA A 146 2.79 -31.13 -6.30
CA ALA A 146 3.21 -30.63 -7.62
C ALA A 146 2.25 -29.56 -8.14
N VAL A 147 2.81 -28.55 -8.81
CA VAL A 147 2.05 -27.50 -9.50
C VAL A 147 2.47 -27.43 -10.96
N ASN A 148 1.54 -27.08 -11.85
CA ASN A 148 1.78 -26.96 -13.29
C ASN A 148 2.02 -25.51 -13.75
N THR A 149 2.04 -24.57 -12.79
CA THR A 149 2.28 -23.14 -13.04
C THR A 149 3.75 -22.79 -12.85
N PRO A 150 4.26 -21.72 -13.46
CA PRO A 150 5.58 -21.20 -13.14
C PRO A 150 5.66 -20.79 -11.65
N TYR A 151 6.84 -20.92 -11.05
CA TYR A 151 7.06 -20.49 -9.67
C TYR A 151 8.51 -20.12 -9.39
N PHE A 152 8.71 -19.20 -8.44
CA PHE A 152 10.00 -18.92 -7.84
C PHE A 152 10.24 -19.84 -6.64
N VAL A 153 11.48 -20.28 -6.45
CA VAL A 153 11.88 -21.10 -5.30
C VAL A 153 12.51 -20.19 -4.23
N PHE A 154 11.86 -20.10 -3.07
CA PHE A 154 12.31 -19.33 -1.91
C PHE A 154 12.98 -20.26 -0.90
N VAL A 155 14.18 -20.73 -1.24
CA VAL A 155 15.00 -21.55 -0.35
C VAL A 155 16.31 -20.82 -0.09
N PRO A 156 16.59 -20.43 1.16
CA PRO A 156 17.87 -19.83 1.49
C PRO A 156 19.03 -20.75 1.12
N GLN A 157 20.07 -20.18 0.51
CA GLN A 157 21.29 -20.89 0.17
C GLN A 157 22.42 -20.48 1.12
N ASN A 158 23.49 -21.30 1.24
CA ASN A 158 24.68 -21.00 2.05
C ASN A 158 24.36 -20.59 3.50
N LEU A 159 23.38 -21.25 4.10
CA LEU A 159 23.07 -21.03 5.50
C LEU A 159 24.30 -21.40 6.36
N PRO A 160 24.62 -20.59 7.40
CA PRO A 160 25.64 -20.98 8.35
C PRO A 160 25.27 -22.31 9.03
N PRO A 161 26.25 -23.14 9.44
CA PRO A 161 25.97 -24.35 10.19
C PRO A 161 25.06 -24.03 11.38
N LYS A 162 24.01 -24.85 11.59
CA LYS A 162 23.17 -24.71 12.79
C LYS A 162 24.10 -24.87 13.99
N THR A 163 24.40 -23.77 14.68
CA THR A 163 25.03 -23.85 16.01
C THR A 163 24.08 -24.65 16.88
N ALA A 164 24.56 -25.82 17.37
CA ALA A 164 23.82 -26.60 18.35
C ALA A 164 23.48 -25.64 19.50
N GLY A 165 22.19 -25.42 19.75
CA GLY A 165 21.72 -24.50 20.76
C GLY A 165 22.34 -24.83 22.11
N ARG A 166 22.81 -23.79 22.79
CA ARG A 166 23.14 -23.83 24.21
C ARG A 166 21.83 -23.91 25.01
#